data_2a281905154e8fb59143fed4f8845cc7
#
_entry.id   2a281905154e8fb59143fed4f8845cc7
#
_cell.length_a   1.000
_cell.length_b   1.000
_cell.length_c   1.000
_cell.angle_alpha   90.00
_cell.angle_beta   90.00
_cell.angle_gamma   90.00
#
_symmetry.space_group_name_H-M   'P 1'
#
loop_
_entity.id
_entity.type
_entity.pdbx_description
1 polymer ?
#
loop_
_entity_poly.entity_id
_entity_poly.type
_entity_poly.pdbx_seq_one_letter_code
_entity_poly.pdbx_strand_id
1 'polypeptide(L)'
;MLRTSERKSYNRCRQAWWWEYVERWKPKDERKALTFGTLIHAALELYMPPGKKRGPHPSTTFAALYDLHIKQGGLGLGKKDDEGEWMHGRDLGIDMLDGYVETYAEHDARYEVIASEHTFQTPILDPET
;
A
#
# COMPACT_ATOMS: atom_id res chain seq x y z
N MET A 1 -6.70 -21.55 0.69
CA MET A 1 -7.55 -20.36 0.80
C MET A 1 -7.54 -19.64 -0.55
N LEU A 2 -8.69 -19.56 -1.22
CA LEU A 2 -8.81 -18.91 -2.53
C LEU A 2 -8.99 -17.39 -2.34
N ARG A 3 -8.08 -16.60 -2.89
CA ARG A 3 -8.18 -15.15 -2.89
C ARG A 3 -9.02 -14.67 -4.08
N THR A 4 -9.74 -13.57 -3.93
CA THR A 4 -10.53 -12.97 -5.02
C THR A 4 -9.67 -12.64 -6.25
N SER A 5 -8.43 -12.17 -6.04
CA SER A 5 -7.47 -11.92 -7.10
C SER A 5 -7.06 -13.19 -7.84
N GLU A 6 -6.87 -14.28 -7.12
CA GLU A 6 -6.55 -15.59 -7.68
C GLU A 6 -7.67 -16.11 -8.60
N ARG A 7 -8.92 -16.04 -8.13
CA ARG A 7 -10.09 -16.41 -8.95
C ARG A 7 -10.21 -15.54 -10.21
N LYS A 8 -9.99 -14.23 -10.08
CA LYS A 8 -10.01 -13.32 -11.24
C LYS A 8 -8.92 -13.66 -12.25
N SER A 9 -7.70 -13.97 -11.78
CA SER A 9 -6.59 -14.37 -12.64
C SER A 9 -6.90 -15.68 -13.38
N TYR A 10 -7.43 -16.68 -12.68
CA TYR A 10 -7.83 -17.97 -13.25
C TYR A 10 -8.89 -17.82 -14.34
N ASN A 11 -9.94 -17.02 -14.07
CA ASN A 11 -11.03 -16.78 -15.04
C ASN A 11 -10.55 -16.02 -16.27
N ARG A 12 -9.57 -15.13 -16.11
CA ARG A 12 -9.00 -14.35 -17.22
C ARG A 12 -8.10 -15.18 -18.10
N CYS A 13 -7.18 -15.93 -17.51
CA CYS A 13 -6.24 -16.76 -18.23
C CYS A 13 -5.63 -17.83 -17.29
N ARG A 14 -5.96 -19.09 -17.52
CA ARG A 14 -5.47 -20.22 -16.70
C ARG A 14 -3.95 -20.35 -16.71
N GLN A 15 -3.30 -20.07 -17.86
CA GLN A 15 -1.84 -20.12 -17.97
C GLN A 15 -1.15 -19.03 -17.16
N ALA A 16 -1.68 -17.81 -17.20
CA ALA A 16 -1.18 -16.69 -16.39
C ALA A 16 -1.39 -16.96 -14.90
N TRP A 17 -2.57 -17.51 -14.52
CA TRP A 17 -2.83 -17.96 -13.15
C TRP A 17 -1.82 -19.01 -12.70
N TRP A 18 -1.52 -20.01 -13.55
CA TRP A 18 -0.54 -21.05 -13.23
C TRP A 18 0.82 -20.46 -12.91
N TRP A 19 1.33 -19.59 -13.75
CA TRP A 19 2.62 -18.93 -13.53
C TRP A 19 2.64 -18.09 -12.27
N GLU A 20 1.58 -17.32 -12.00
CA GLU A 20 1.50 -16.39 -10.87
C GLU A 20 1.30 -17.11 -9.53
N TYR A 21 0.39 -18.09 -9.46
CA TYR A 21 -0.05 -18.70 -8.19
C TYR A 21 0.55 -20.07 -7.91
N VAL A 22 0.85 -20.86 -8.93
CA VAL A 22 1.45 -22.20 -8.79
C VAL A 22 2.96 -22.13 -8.86
N GLU A 23 3.51 -21.61 -9.97
CA GLU A 23 4.95 -21.43 -10.17
C GLU A 23 5.50 -20.24 -9.38
N ARG A 24 4.63 -19.32 -8.92
CA ARG A 24 4.99 -18.13 -8.16
C ARG A 24 5.96 -17.20 -8.87
N TRP A 25 5.85 -17.12 -10.18
CA TRP A 25 6.63 -16.20 -10.97
C TRP A 25 6.19 -14.77 -10.69
N LYS A 26 7.16 -13.89 -10.50
CA LYS A 26 6.92 -12.45 -10.30
C LYS A 26 7.50 -11.68 -11.47
N PRO A 27 6.87 -10.57 -11.90
CA PRO A 27 7.49 -9.63 -12.83
C PRO A 27 8.87 -9.21 -12.31
N LYS A 28 9.83 -9.06 -13.23
CA LYS A 28 11.17 -8.54 -12.86
C LYS A 28 11.12 -7.11 -12.40
N ASP A 29 10.21 -6.33 -13.00
CA ASP A 29 10.05 -4.91 -12.68
C ASP A 29 8.96 -4.73 -11.63
N GLU A 30 9.26 -3.94 -10.61
CA GLU A 30 8.32 -3.57 -9.58
C GLU A 30 7.23 -2.65 -10.14
N ARG A 31 5.99 -2.88 -9.76
CA ARG A 31 4.88 -2.00 -10.15
C ARG A 31 4.90 -0.73 -9.30
N LYS A 32 5.42 0.37 -9.85
CA LYS A 32 5.53 1.69 -9.19
C LYS A 32 4.26 2.10 -8.42
N ALA A 33 3.09 1.94 -9.03
CA ALA A 33 1.83 2.28 -8.40
C ALA A 33 1.51 1.41 -7.16
N LEU A 34 1.89 0.14 -7.18
CA LEU A 34 1.66 -0.76 -6.05
C LEU A 34 2.58 -0.41 -4.88
N THR A 35 3.83 -0.13 -5.16
CA THR A 35 4.82 0.30 -4.17
C THR A 35 4.45 1.65 -3.58
N PHE A 36 4.05 2.62 -4.40
CA PHE A 36 3.55 3.90 -3.94
C PHE A 36 2.39 3.73 -2.95
N GLY A 37 1.37 2.94 -3.33
CA GLY A 37 0.24 2.64 -2.45
C GLY A 37 0.68 1.99 -1.12
N THR A 38 1.60 1.02 -1.17
CA THR A 38 2.12 0.36 0.03
C THR A 38 2.82 1.35 0.97
N LEU A 39 3.59 2.29 0.44
CA LEU A 39 4.26 3.31 1.25
C LEU A 39 3.28 4.33 1.85
N ILE A 40 2.22 4.71 1.12
CA ILE A 40 1.13 5.55 1.65
C ILE A 40 0.42 4.83 2.81
N HIS A 41 0.07 3.56 2.64
CA HIS A 41 -0.57 2.76 3.71
C HIS A 41 0.32 2.65 4.94
N ALA A 42 1.61 2.36 4.77
CA ALA A 42 2.55 2.29 5.90
C ALA A 42 2.68 3.63 6.65
N ALA A 43 2.66 4.75 5.94
CA ALA A 43 2.69 6.06 6.56
C ALA A 43 1.42 6.36 7.36
N LEU A 44 0.24 6.00 6.83
CA LEU A 44 -1.05 6.17 7.51
C LEU A 44 -1.21 5.21 8.69
N GLU A 45 -0.71 3.99 8.60
CA GLU A 45 -0.70 3.03 9.70
C GLU A 45 0.05 3.59 10.92
N LEU A 46 1.24 4.16 10.69
CA LEU A 46 2.02 4.80 11.75
C LEU A 46 1.38 6.09 12.27
N TYR A 47 0.62 6.81 11.44
CA TYR A 47 -0.13 7.99 11.86
C TYR A 47 -1.35 7.63 12.71
N MET A 48 -1.98 6.47 12.48
CA MET A 48 -3.18 6.00 13.17
C MET A 48 -2.91 4.78 14.08
N PRO A 49 -2.05 4.89 15.11
CA PRO A 49 -1.88 3.81 16.06
C PRO A 49 -3.17 3.58 16.86
N PRO A 50 -3.36 2.39 17.46
CA PRO A 50 -4.48 2.14 18.34
C PRO A 50 -4.58 3.18 19.46
N GLY A 51 -5.81 3.65 19.71
CA GLY A 51 -6.09 4.69 20.69
C GLY A 51 -6.48 6.04 20.08
N LYS A 52 -6.46 7.08 20.91
CA LYS A 52 -6.85 8.45 20.51
C LYS A 52 -5.68 9.30 20.04
N LYS A 53 -4.46 8.94 20.42
CA LYS A 53 -3.26 9.70 20.02
C LYS A 53 -2.91 9.39 18.56
N ARG A 54 -2.50 10.42 17.83
CA ARG A 54 -1.96 10.25 16.48
C ARG A 54 -0.45 10.11 16.54
N GLY A 55 0.09 9.36 15.61
CA GLY A 55 1.53 9.17 15.41
C GLY A 55 2.20 10.34 14.70
N PRO A 56 3.40 10.13 14.17
CA PRO A 56 4.13 11.15 13.43
C PRO A 56 3.36 11.58 12.17
N HIS A 57 3.62 12.79 11.69
CA HIS A 57 2.95 13.31 10.50
C HIS A 57 3.17 12.38 9.30
N PRO A 58 2.10 11.96 8.59
CA PRO A 58 2.22 10.90 7.60
C PRO A 58 3.06 11.30 6.39
N SER A 59 3.09 12.57 5.99
CA SER A 59 3.92 13.03 4.88
C SER A 59 5.42 12.90 5.19
N THR A 60 5.83 13.20 6.42
CA THR A 60 7.22 13.05 6.86
C THR A 60 7.63 11.58 6.87
N THR A 61 6.76 10.71 7.38
CA THR A 61 6.98 9.26 7.41
C THR A 61 7.06 8.69 6.00
N PHE A 62 6.13 9.10 5.13
CA PHE A 62 6.12 8.68 3.73
C PHE A 62 7.40 9.09 3.01
N ALA A 63 7.84 10.34 3.15
CA ALA A 63 9.07 10.82 2.53
C ALA A 63 10.29 9.98 2.96
N ALA A 64 10.41 9.68 4.25
CA ALA A 64 11.49 8.85 4.77
C ALA A 64 11.44 7.41 4.23
N LEU A 65 10.27 6.80 4.20
CA LEU A 65 10.07 5.45 3.66
C LEU A 65 10.35 5.40 2.16
N TYR A 66 9.91 6.42 1.44
CA TYR A 66 10.13 6.53 0.00
C TYR A 66 11.63 6.67 -0.32
N ASP A 67 12.34 7.55 0.37
CA ASP A 67 13.78 7.75 0.21
C ASP A 67 14.58 6.48 0.58
N LEU A 68 14.15 5.76 1.62
CA LEU A 68 14.76 4.48 2.01
C LEU A 68 14.56 3.41 0.94
N HIS A 69 13.33 3.29 0.41
CA HIS A 69 12.99 2.33 -0.63
C HIS A 69 13.85 2.52 -1.89
N ILE A 70 14.09 3.76 -2.25
CA ILE A 70 14.97 4.12 -3.37
C ILE A 70 16.42 3.74 -3.11
N LYS A 71 16.95 4.07 -1.94
CA LYS A 71 18.34 3.71 -1.56
C LYS A 71 18.58 2.20 -1.60
N GLN A 72 17.52 1.41 -1.36
CA GLN A 72 17.55 -0.05 -1.44
C GLN A 72 17.45 -0.61 -2.87
N GLY A 73 17.42 0.27 -3.89
CA GLY A 73 17.30 -0.12 -5.29
C GLY A 73 15.86 -0.46 -5.72
N GLY A 74 14.86 -0.06 -4.92
CA GLY A 74 13.44 -0.16 -5.29
C GLY A 74 13.08 0.78 -6.43
N LEU A 75 11.93 0.53 -7.08
CA LEU A 75 11.39 1.30 -8.19
C LEU A 75 12.22 1.31 -9.48
N GLY A 76 13.11 0.33 -9.67
CA GLY A 76 13.76 0.11 -10.98
C GLY A 76 14.75 1.20 -11.38
N LEU A 77 15.47 1.79 -10.42
CA LEU A 77 16.50 2.81 -10.66
C LEU A 77 17.70 2.29 -11.48
N GLY A 78 17.44 1.83 -12.69
CA GLY A 78 18.47 1.46 -13.64
C GLY A 78 18.48 2.32 -14.90
N LYS A 79 17.50 3.21 -15.07
CA LYS A 79 17.37 4.05 -16.25
C LYS A 79 17.44 5.54 -15.88
N LYS A 80 18.30 6.28 -16.55
CA LYS A 80 18.52 7.72 -16.34
C LYS A 80 17.28 8.62 -16.48
N ASP A 81 16.19 8.10 -17.03
CA ASP A 81 14.94 8.83 -17.27
C ASP A 81 13.99 8.80 -16.07
N ASP A 82 14.30 8.01 -15.02
CA ASP A 82 13.39 7.76 -13.90
C ASP A 82 13.51 8.76 -12.75
N GLU A 83 14.55 9.60 -12.68
CA GLU A 83 14.77 10.51 -11.54
C GLU A 83 13.65 11.57 -11.40
N GLY A 84 13.23 12.16 -12.53
CA GLY A 84 12.18 13.18 -12.51
C GLY A 84 10.80 12.61 -12.17
N GLU A 85 10.47 11.45 -12.70
CA GLU A 85 9.22 10.75 -12.42
C GLU A 85 9.18 10.27 -10.94
N TRP A 86 10.32 9.92 -10.44
CA TRP A 86 10.50 9.51 -9.07
C TRP A 86 10.32 10.66 -8.07
N MET A 87 10.95 11.81 -8.30
CA MET A 87 10.76 13.01 -7.52
C MET A 87 9.30 13.45 -7.54
N HIS A 88 8.65 13.41 -8.71
CA HIS A 88 7.23 13.71 -8.84
C HIS A 88 6.35 12.78 -8.00
N GLY A 89 6.63 11.47 -7.98
CA GLY A 89 5.91 10.52 -7.13
C GLY A 89 6.06 10.82 -5.63
N ARG A 90 7.26 11.20 -5.21
CA ARG A 90 7.55 11.60 -3.83
C ARG A 90 6.75 12.84 -3.42
N ASP A 91 6.82 13.88 -4.24
CA ASP A 91 6.14 15.14 -3.97
C ASP A 91 4.62 14.96 -3.97
N LEU A 92 4.08 14.20 -4.92
CA LEU A 92 2.67 13.85 -4.97
C LEU A 92 2.21 13.16 -3.69
N GLY A 93 2.96 12.20 -3.17
CA GLY A 93 2.62 11.49 -1.94
C GLY A 93 2.64 12.40 -0.71
N ILE A 94 3.59 13.33 -0.64
CA ILE A 94 3.66 14.35 0.42
C ILE A 94 2.42 15.24 0.35
N ASP A 95 2.10 15.81 -0.81
CA ASP A 95 0.97 16.69 -1.00
C ASP A 95 -0.37 16.01 -0.68
N MET A 96 -0.52 14.75 -1.09
CA MET A 96 -1.72 13.96 -0.78
C MET A 96 -1.90 13.76 0.73
N LEU A 97 -0.83 13.46 1.46
CA LEU A 97 -0.90 13.20 2.89
C LEU A 97 -1.04 14.48 3.72
N ASP A 98 -0.43 15.58 3.27
CA ASP A 98 -0.64 16.90 3.88
C ASP A 98 -2.09 17.34 3.71
N GLY A 99 -2.65 17.22 2.50
CA GLY A 99 -4.04 17.52 2.22
C GLY A 99 -5.02 16.62 3.01
N TYR A 100 -4.66 15.33 3.21
CA TYR A 100 -5.44 14.43 4.06
C TYR A 100 -5.50 14.95 5.50
N VAL A 101 -4.36 15.26 6.11
CA VAL A 101 -4.30 15.75 7.49
C VAL A 101 -5.02 17.09 7.63
N GLU A 102 -4.80 18.02 6.70
CA GLU A 102 -5.48 19.33 6.71
C GLU A 102 -7.01 19.18 6.67
N THR A 103 -7.50 18.24 5.85
CA THR A 103 -8.93 18.06 5.65
C THR A 103 -9.59 17.25 6.76
N TYR A 104 -8.94 16.20 7.26
CA TYR A 104 -9.58 15.19 8.10
C TYR A 104 -9.10 15.16 9.55
N ALA A 105 -8.08 15.94 9.96
CA ALA A 105 -7.55 15.88 11.32
C ALA A 105 -8.61 16.12 12.40
N GLU A 106 -9.51 17.09 12.22
CA GLU A 106 -10.58 17.35 13.17
C GLU A 106 -11.64 16.25 13.21
N HIS A 107 -11.96 15.69 12.04
CA HIS A 107 -12.88 14.57 11.92
C HIS A 107 -12.29 13.33 12.59
N ASP A 108 -11.06 12.99 12.29
CA ASP A 108 -10.37 11.82 12.81
C ASP A 108 -10.10 11.89 14.31
N ALA A 109 -9.94 13.10 14.87
CA ALA A 109 -9.79 13.31 16.31
C ALA A 109 -11.01 12.85 17.13
N ARG A 110 -12.18 12.71 16.50
CA ARG A 110 -13.43 12.25 17.15
C ARG A 110 -13.45 10.75 17.36
N TYR A 111 -12.62 10.00 16.63
CA TYR A 111 -12.60 8.55 16.65
C TYR A 111 -11.40 8.01 17.41
N GLU A 112 -11.62 6.90 18.06
CA GLU A 112 -10.57 6.07 18.64
C GLU A 112 -10.27 4.92 17.68
N VAL A 113 -9.00 4.77 17.30
CA VAL A 113 -8.57 3.69 16.44
C VAL A 113 -8.49 2.41 17.27
N ILE A 114 -9.24 1.40 16.89
CA ILE A 114 -9.21 0.08 17.54
C ILE A 114 -8.01 -0.72 17.05
N ALA A 115 -7.82 -0.77 15.75
CA ALA A 115 -6.71 -1.46 15.10
C ALA A 115 -6.46 -0.85 13.72
N SER A 116 -5.18 -0.78 13.32
CA SER A 116 -4.76 -0.41 11.98
C SER A 116 -4.34 -1.67 11.22
N GLU A 117 -4.71 -1.80 9.94
CA GLU A 117 -4.32 -2.91 9.07
C GLU A 117 -4.53 -4.31 9.70
N HIS A 118 -5.67 -4.50 10.37
CA HIS A 118 -5.97 -5.74 11.07
C HIS A 118 -6.41 -6.85 10.12
N THR A 119 -5.72 -7.98 10.17
CA THR A 119 -6.11 -9.18 9.43
C THR A 119 -7.15 -9.96 10.23
N PHE A 120 -8.30 -10.23 9.63
CA PHE A 120 -9.34 -11.07 10.24
C PHE A 120 -9.69 -12.24 9.32
N GLN A 121 -10.20 -13.30 9.91
CA GLN A 121 -10.73 -14.46 9.21
C GLN A 121 -12.14 -14.74 9.71
N THR A 122 -13.07 -14.96 8.80
CA THR A 122 -14.42 -15.39 9.12
C THR A 122 -14.77 -16.62 8.30
N PRO A 123 -15.41 -17.64 8.87
CA PRO A 123 -15.94 -18.74 8.09
C PRO A 123 -17.12 -18.25 7.25
N ILE A 124 -17.11 -18.63 5.99
CA ILE A 124 -18.29 -18.47 5.13
C ILE A 124 -19.12 -19.71 5.34
N LEU A 125 -20.26 -19.54 6.02
CA LEU A 125 -21.23 -20.63 6.20
C LEU A 125 -22.06 -20.78 4.94
N ASP A 126 -22.27 -22.02 4.52
CA ASP A 126 -23.20 -22.32 3.45
C ASP A 126 -24.62 -22.02 3.94
N PRO A 127 -25.41 -21.18 3.27
CA PRO A 127 -26.75 -20.85 3.70
C PRO A 127 -27.71 -22.05 3.64
N GLU A 128 -27.34 -23.13 2.96
CA GLU A 128 -28.17 -24.36 2.86
C GLU A 128 -27.82 -25.42 3.93
N THR A 129 -26.80 -25.18 4.71
CA THR A 129 -26.40 -26.01 5.85
C THR A 129 -26.59 -25.31 7.18
#